data_e0b7b8ad15e7e66b2003bebc06c3523e
#
_entry.id   e0b7b8ad15e7e66b2003bebc06c3523e
#
_cell.length_a   1.000
_cell.length_b   1.000
_cell.length_c   1.000
_cell.angle_alpha   90.00
_cell.angle_beta   90.00
_cell.angle_gamma   90.00
#
_symmetry.space_group_name_H-M   'P 1'
#
loop_
_entity.id
_entity.type
_entity.pdbx_description
1 polymer ?
#
loop_
_entity_poly.entity_id
_entity_poly.type
_entity_poly.pdbx_seq_one_letter_code
_entity_poly.pdbx_strand_id
1 'polypeptide(L)'
;FKSNNYFHLILYAFKRILLFFYKMSIVKTFNEHFMEFVNDMLVVFPRNAEIILGKTALIGIKKINPSILIRYWYDYVNTPYKNDIEKGDIEFFINKDYSQDVKDFEDSGYFLKAIDRFREPIRNMQQENKEKALQYVKNLCALSDMYHKEKHGF
;
A
#
# COMPACT_ATOMS: atom_id res chain seq x y z
N PHE A 1 -4.61 -48.98 -2.56
CA PHE A 1 -4.77 -47.99 -3.66
C PHE A 1 -5.64 -46.80 -3.30
N LYS A 2 -6.56 -46.88 -2.37
CA LYS A 2 -7.36 -45.74 -1.89
C LYS A 2 -6.62 -44.83 -0.88
N SER A 3 -5.61 -45.31 -0.20
CA SER A 3 -4.85 -44.59 0.84
C SER A 3 -4.01 -43.43 0.30
N ASN A 4 -3.52 -43.52 -0.94
CA ASN A 4 -2.67 -42.49 -1.54
C ASN A 4 -3.44 -41.20 -1.90
N ASN A 5 -4.71 -41.31 -2.25
CA ASN A 5 -5.56 -40.15 -2.60
C ASN A 5 -5.90 -39.27 -1.38
N TYR A 6 -6.15 -39.89 -0.22
CA TYR A 6 -6.44 -39.16 1.00
C TYR A 6 -5.22 -38.39 1.53
N PHE A 7 -4.05 -38.98 1.41
CA PHE A 7 -2.80 -38.33 1.82
C PHE A 7 -2.50 -37.08 0.98
N HIS A 8 -2.68 -37.16 -0.34
CA HIS A 8 -2.55 -35.99 -1.23
C HIS A 8 -3.57 -34.91 -0.96
N LEU A 9 -4.81 -35.28 -0.65
CA LEU A 9 -5.87 -34.34 -0.27
C LEU A 9 -5.55 -33.60 1.05
N ILE A 10 -5.05 -34.33 2.03
CA ILE A 10 -4.63 -33.77 3.32
C ILE A 10 -3.45 -32.81 3.14
N LEU A 11 -2.43 -33.20 2.38
CA LEU A 11 -1.29 -32.33 2.06
C LEU A 11 -1.71 -31.07 1.30
N TYR A 12 -2.62 -31.20 0.34
CA TYR A 12 -3.16 -30.06 -0.40
C TYR A 12 -3.94 -29.10 0.50
N ALA A 13 -4.82 -29.65 1.36
CA ALA A 13 -5.57 -28.84 2.34
C ALA A 13 -4.62 -28.13 3.30
N PHE A 14 -3.59 -28.83 3.80
CA PHE A 14 -2.59 -28.25 4.69
C PHE A 14 -1.79 -27.14 4.03
N LYS A 15 -1.35 -27.31 2.78
CA LYS A 15 -0.71 -26.25 1.98
C LYS A 15 -1.61 -25.02 1.84
N ARG A 16 -2.90 -25.21 1.56
CA ARG A 16 -3.83 -24.10 1.42
C ARG A 16 -4.05 -23.35 2.73
N ILE A 17 -4.10 -24.06 3.85
CA ILE A 17 -4.20 -23.48 5.19
C ILE A 17 -2.96 -22.64 5.51
N LEU A 18 -1.76 -23.21 5.30
CA LEU A 18 -0.50 -22.48 5.49
C LEU A 18 -0.43 -21.22 4.63
N LEU A 19 -0.82 -21.32 3.36
CA LEU A 19 -0.85 -20.21 2.43
C LEU A 19 -1.84 -19.12 2.86
N PHE A 20 -2.99 -19.51 3.38
CA PHE A 20 -3.98 -18.59 3.93
C PHE A 20 -3.40 -17.82 5.12
N PHE A 21 -2.77 -18.50 6.10
CA PHE A 21 -2.13 -17.84 7.23
C PHE A 21 -0.97 -16.95 6.80
N TYR A 22 -0.18 -17.36 5.81
CA TYR A 22 0.89 -16.53 5.26
C TYR A 22 0.36 -15.25 4.64
N LYS A 23 -0.69 -15.32 3.82
CA LYS A 23 -1.36 -14.13 3.26
C LYS A 23 -1.94 -13.22 4.32
N MET A 24 -2.57 -13.78 5.34
CA MET A 24 -3.09 -13.01 6.47
C MET A 24 -1.98 -12.27 7.21
N SER A 25 -0.81 -12.89 7.36
CA SER A 25 0.39 -12.29 7.95
C SER A 25 0.91 -11.12 7.09
N ILE A 26 0.98 -11.27 5.76
CA ILE A 26 1.38 -10.19 4.84
C ILE A 26 0.41 -9.01 4.93
N VAL A 27 -0.90 -9.26 4.90
CA VAL A 27 -1.93 -8.22 5.02
C VAL A 27 -1.80 -7.46 6.34
N LYS A 28 -1.60 -8.18 7.44
CA LYS A 28 -1.39 -7.56 8.75
C LYS A 28 -0.15 -6.68 8.75
N THR A 29 0.99 -7.20 8.30
CA THR A 29 2.26 -6.47 8.23
C THR A 29 2.13 -5.24 7.34
N PHE A 30 1.48 -5.35 6.18
CA PHE A 30 1.22 -4.21 5.30
C PHE A 30 0.42 -3.11 6.01
N ASN A 31 -0.68 -3.48 6.66
CA ASN A 31 -1.54 -2.50 7.33
C ASN A 31 -0.84 -1.82 8.53
N GLU A 32 -0.04 -2.56 9.28
CA GLU A 32 0.77 -2.02 10.38
C GLU A 32 1.81 -1.04 9.85
N HIS A 33 2.55 -1.43 8.82
CA HIS A 33 3.59 -0.60 8.20
C HIS A 33 3.00 0.66 7.53
N PHE A 34 1.85 0.54 6.89
CA PHE A 34 1.15 1.70 6.34
C PHE A 34 0.68 2.67 7.44
N MET A 35 0.20 2.16 8.56
CA MET A 35 -0.19 3.00 9.70
C MET A 35 1.02 3.69 10.35
N GLU A 36 2.16 3.02 10.44
CA GLU A 36 3.42 3.63 10.88
C GLU A 36 3.82 4.78 9.97
N PHE A 37 3.76 4.58 8.65
CA PHE A 37 4.03 5.63 7.67
C PHE A 37 3.14 6.85 7.88
N VAL A 38 1.83 6.65 8.01
CA VAL A 38 0.87 7.74 8.25
C VAL A 38 1.14 8.44 9.58
N ASN A 39 1.50 7.71 10.62
CA ASN A 39 1.86 8.29 11.92
C ASN A 39 3.14 9.12 11.85
N ASP A 40 4.16 8.65 11.15
CA ASP A 40 5.41 9.39 10.94
C ASP A 40 5.16 10.67 10.10
N MET A 41 4.29 10.60 9.10
CA MET A 41 3.86 11.80 8.35
C MET A 41 3.14 12.81 9.26
N LEU A 42 2.35 12.35 10.24
CA LEU A 42 1.72 13.24 11.23
C LEU A 42 2.72 13.85 12.22
N VAL A 43 3.86 13.21 12.47
CA VAL A 43 4.96 13.83 13.23
C VAL A 43 5.55 15.01 12.45
N VAL A 44 5.73 14.86 11.14
CA VAL A 44 6.26 15.92 10.27
C VAL A 44 5.22 17.02 10.01
N PHE A 45 3.94 16.64 9.85
CA PHE A 45 2.83 17.54 9.54
C PHE A 45 1.68 17.40 10.56
N PRO A 46 1.86 17.80 11.82
CA PRO A 46 0.97 17.41 12.92
C PRO A 46 -0.45 17.99 12.85
N ARG A 47 -0.65 19.03 12.05
CA ARG A 47 -1.97 19.69 11.86
C ARG A 47 -2.52 19.53 10.46
N ASN A 48 -1.98 18.62 9.67
CA ASN A 48 -2.47 18.43 8.31
C ASN A 48 -3.79 17.68 8.30
N ALA A 49 -4.85 18.37 7.89
CA ALA A 49 -6.21 17.83 7.90
C ALA A 49 -6.39 16.63 6.96
N GLU A 50 -5.73 16.63 5.81
CA GLU A 50 -5.80 15.55 4.83
C GLU A 50 -5.21 14.24 5.39
N ILE A 51 -4.07 14.33 6.10
CA ILE A 51 -3.45 13.16 6.74
C ILE A 51 -4.32 12.64 7.88
N ILE A 52 -4.89 13.52 8.70
CA ILE A 52 -5.77 13.15 9.81
C ILE A 52 -7.02 12.44 9.29
N LEU A 53 -7.67 12.98 8.26
CA LEU A 53 -8.83 12.38 7.62
C LEU A 53 -8.46 11.05 6.95
N GLY A 54 -7.34 11.00 6.24
CA GLY A 54 -6.80 9.77 5.64
C GLY A 54 -6.57 8.67 6.67
N LYS A 55 -5.96 8.99 7.81
CA LYS A 55 -5.77 8.04 8.92
C LYS A 55 -7.09 7.48 9.43
N THR A 56 -8.09 8.34 9.63
CA THR A 56 -9.43 7.92 10.07
C THR A 56 -10.09 6.98 9.06
N ALA A 57 -10.00 7.32 7.77
CA ALA A 57 -10.51 6.47 6.68
C ALA A 57 -9.80 5.11 6.64
N LEU A 58 -8.47 5.08 6.78
CA LEU A 58 -7.69 3.84 6.82
C LEU A 58 -8.11 2.92 7.96
N ILE A 59 -8.34 3.46 9.16
CA ILE A 59 -8.84 2.71 10.32
C ILE A 59 -10.19 2.09 10.00
N GLY A 60 -11.11 2.84 9.38
CA GLY A 60 -12.42 2.36 8.98
C GLY A 60 -12.37 1.23 7.95
N ILE A 61 -11.60 1.43 6.89
CA ILE A 61 -11.41 0.43 5.81
C ILE A 61 -10.80 -0.86 6.35
N LYS A 62 -9.79 -0.77 7.20
CA LYS A 62 -9.14 -1.93 7.83
C LYS A 62 -10.09 -2.77 8.68
N LYS A 63 -11.06 -2.13 9.34
CA LYS A 63 -12.09 -2.84 10.11
C LYS A 63 -13.08 -3.60 9.23
N ILE A 64 -13.44 -3.05 8.07
CA ILE A 64 -14.40 -3.67 7.15
C ILE A 64 -13.76 -4.82 6.38
N ASN A 65 -12.60 -4.57 5.76
CA ASN A 65 -11.84 -5.57 5.01
C ASN A 65 -10.35 -5.21 5.00
N PRO A 66 -9.53 -5.90 5.81
CA PRO A 66 -8.12 -5.58 5.95
C PRO A 66 -7.30 -5.75 4.66
N SER A 67 -7.77 -6.53 3.68
CA SER A 67 -7.05 -6.75 2.41
C SER A 67 -7.32 -5.69 1.34
N ILE A 68 -8.24 -4.75 1.55
CA ILE A 68 -8.54 -3.71 0.56
C ILE A 68 -7.31 -2.85 0.29
N LEU A 69 -6.62 -2.40 1.34
CA LEU A 69 -5.51 -1.46 1.20
C LEU A 69 -4.34 -2.03 0.40
N ILE A 70 -3.93 -3.26 0.68
CA ILE A 70 -2.82 -3.89 -0.04
C ILE A 70 -3.15 -4.14 -1.52
N ARG A 71 -4.41 -4.45 -1.84
CA ARG A 71 -4.86 -4.62 -3.23
C ARG A 71 -4.87 -3.30 -3.98
N TYR A 72 -5.46 -2.25 -3.41
CA TYR A 72 -5.45 -0.92 -4.03
C TYR A 72 -4.04 -0.36 -4.17
N TRP A 73 -3.17 -0.58 -3.17
CA TRP A 73 -1.77 -0.19 -3.28
C TRP A 73 -1.09 -0.86 -4.46
N TYR A 74 -1.31 -2.15 -4.65
CA TYR A 74 -0.76 -2.88 -5.78
C TYR A 74 -1.25 -2.32 -7.11
N ASP A 75 -2.55 -2.12 -7.25
CA ASP A 75 -3.17 -1.72 -8.51
C ASP A 75 -2.87 -0.25 -8.88
N TYR A 76 -2.91 0.66 -7.91
CA TYR A 76 -2.84 2.11 -8.16
C TYR A 76 -1.51 2.76 -7.81
N VAL A 77 -0.64 2.11 -7.07
CA VAL A 77 0.69 2.63 -6.69
C VAL A 77 1.80 1.76 -7.25
N ASN A 78 1.84 0.48 -6.88
CA ASN A 78 2.94 -0.39 -7.25
C ASN A 78 2.98 -0.65 -8.75
N THR A 79 1.90 -1.12 -9.36
CA THR A 79 1.86 -1.47 -10.79
C THR A 79 2.22 -0.29 -11.70
N PRO A 80 1.59 0.89 -11.58
CA PRO A 80 1.91 2.01 -12.47
C PRO A 80 3.25 2.69 -12.21
N TYR A 81 3.76 2.67 -10.96
CA TYR A 81 4.89 3.51 -10.55
C TYR A 81 6.11 2.73 -10.04
N LYS A 82 6.13 1.41 -10.14
CA LYS A 82 7.22 0.58 -9.60
C LYS A 82 8.61 1.08 -10.01
N ASN A 83 8.81 1.33 -11.28
CA ASN A 83 10.11 1.76 -11.80
C ASN A 83 10.52 3.15 -11.26
N ASP A 84 9.57 4.07 -11.13
CA ASP A 84 9.83 5.42 -10.63
C ASP A 84 10.09 5.41 -9.12
N ILE A 85 9.38 4.56 -8.38
CA ILE A 85 9.61 4.32 -6.94
C ILE A 85 11.01 3.69 -6.72
N GLU A 86 11.41 2.72 -7.54
CA GLU A 86 12.72 2.10 -7.46
C GLU A 86 13.86 3.09 -7.75
N LYS A 87 13.68 4.00 -8.73
CA LYS A 87 14.63 5.09 -9.01
C LYS A 87 14.75 6.08 -7.85
N GLY A 88 13.71 6.24 -7.05
CA GLY A 88 13.70 7.14 -5.90
C GLY A 88 13.61 8.62 -6.27
N ASP A 89 13.07 8.95 -7.42
CA ASP A 89 12.88 10.33 -7.88
C ASP A 89 11.61 10.95 -7.25
N ILE A 90 11.79 11.61 -6.11
CA ILE A 90 10.69 12.28 -5.41
C ILE A 90 10.17 13.47 -6.23
N GLU A 91 11.02 14.17 -6.96
CA GLU A 91 10.61 15.31 -7.80
C GLU A 91 9.68 14.88 -8.92
N PHE A 92 9.85 13.67 -9.46
CA PHE A 92 8.90 13.10 -10.41
C PHE A 92 7.49 13.06 -9.80
N PHE A 93 7.33 12.54 -8.59
CA PHE A 93 6.03 12.42 -7.92
C PHE A 93 5.45 13.78 -7.52
N ILE A 94 6.28 14.73 -7.11
CA ILE A 94 5.84 16.08 -6.75
C ILE A 94 5.30 16.83 -7.98
N ASN A 95 5.90 16.64 -9.15
CA ASN A 95 5.58 17.39 -10.36
C ASN A 95 4.58 16.72 -11.30
N LYS A 96 4.30 15.42 -11.10
CA LYS A 96 3.40 14.64 -11.96
C LYS A 96 1.97 15.19 -11.97
N ASP A 97 1.35 15.19 -13.15
CA ASP A 97 -0.08 15.37 -13.29
C ASP A 97 -0.81 14.03 -13.04
N TYR A 98 -1.61 14.00 -12.00
CA TYR A 98 -2.39 12.82 -11.59
C TYR A 98 -3.82 12.79 -12.15
N SER A 99 -4.20 13.73 -13.00
CA SER A 99 -5.58 13.86 -13.50
C SER A 99 -6.09 12.60 -14.19
N GLN A 100 -5.22 11.91 -14.93
CA GLN A 100 -5.57 10.66 -15.60
C GLN A 100 -5.64 9.47 -14.64
N ASP A 101 -4.82 9.47 -13.59
CA ASP A 101 -4.77 8.36 -12.63
C ASP A 101 -6.03 8.28 -11.75
N VAL A 102 -6.66 9.42 -11.48
CA VAL A 102 -7.85 9.52 -10.62
C VAL A 102 -9.14 9.80 -11.38
N LYS A 103 -9.11 9.84 -12.73
CA LYS A 103 -10.28 10.22 -13.56
C LYS A 103 -11.53 9.39 -13.31
N ASP A 104 -11.34 8.10 -12.97
CA ASP A 104 -12.43 7.15 -12.73
C ASP A 104 -12.90 7.14 -11.26
N PHE A 105 -12.29 7.93 -10.40
CA PHE A 105 -12.72 8.08 -9.01
C PHE A 105 -13.88 9.06 -8.90
N GLU A 106 -14.90 8.71 -8.12
CA GLU A 106 -16.08 9.54 -7.91
C GLU A 106 -15.71 10.95 -7.42
N ASP A 107 -14.73 11.05 -6.50
CA ASP A 107 -14.25 12.29 -5.93
C ASP A 107 -12.89 12.76 -6.49
N SER A 108 -12.63 12.55 -7.78
CA SER A 108 -11.34 12.86 -8.43
C SER A 108 -10.85 14.28 -8.18
N GLY A 109 -11.74 15.27 -8.19
CA GLY A 109 -11.39 16.67 -7.91
C GLY A 109 -10.92 16.91 -6.48
N TYR A 110 -11.47 16.18 -5.50
CA TYR A 110 -11.00 16.22 -4.11
C TYR A 110 -9.58 15.64 -3.99
N PHE A 111 -9.33 14.47 -4.61
CA PHE A 111 -8.01 13.85 -4.59
C PHE A 111 -6.94 14.73 -5.25
N LEU A 112 -7.23 15.35 -6.38
CA LEU A 112 -6.29 16.27 -7.05
C LEU A 112 -5.96 17.47 -6.16
N LYS A 113 -6.95 18.09 -5.52
CA LYS A 113 -6.71 19.19 -4.59
C LYS A 113 -5.90 18.77 -3.37
N ALA A 114 -6.14 17.57 -2.83
CA ALA A 114 -5.35 17.03 -1.72
C ALA A 114 -3.90 16.80 -2.14
N ILE A 115 -3.65 16.21 -3.30
CA ILE A 115 -2.30 16.03 -3.86
C ILE A 115 -1.60 17.38 -4.02
N ASP A 116 -2.26 18.37 -4.59
CA ASP A 116 -1.68 19.71 -4.81
C ASP A 116 -1.28 20.39 -3.50
N ARG A 117 -2.07 20.23 -2.44
CA ARG A 117 -1.74 20.77 -1.11
C ARG A 117 -0.48 20.15 -0.49
N PHE A 118 -0.15 18.91 -0.87
CA PHE A 118 1.05 18.22 -0.38
C PHE A 118 2.32 18.56 -1.14
N ARG A 119 2.24 19.09 -2.38
CA ARG A 119 3.42 19.29 -3.25
C ARG A 119 4.48 20.15 -2.57
N GLU A 120 4.13 21.35 -2.14
CA GLU A 120 5.08 22.26 -1.49
C GLU A 120 5.57 21.77 -0.12
N PRO A 121 4.70 21.28 0.79
CA PRO A 121 5.16 20.66 2.03
C PRO A 121 6.18 19.52 1.82
N ILE A 122 5.94 18.62 0.87
CA ILE A 122 6.86 17.51 0.57
C ILE A 122 8.17 18.06 -0.04
N ARG A 123 8.09 19.02 -0.96
CA ARG A 123 9.28 19.64 -1.56
C ARG A 123 10.20 20.24 -0.50
N ASN A 124 9.61 20.86 0.52
CA ASN A 124 10.31 21.53 1.61
C ASN A 124 10.67 20.62 2.79
N MET A 125 10.31 19.32 2.75
CA MET A 125 10.73 18.36 3.78
C MET A 125 12.26 18.25 3.84
N GLN A 126 12.77 18.00 5.03
CA GLN A 126 14.17 17.61 5.21
C GLN A 126 14.49 16.33 4.43
N GLN A 127 15.68 16.24 3.88
CA GLN A 127 16.10 15.12 3.04
C GLN A 127 15.95 13.78 3.73
N GLU A 128 16.29 13.69 5.01
CA GLU A 128 16.13 12.47 5.82
C GLU A 128 14.66 12.00 5.85
N ASN A 129 13.70 12.91 6.01
CA ASN A 129 12.28 12.59 6.01
C ASN A 129 11.79 12.14 4.64
N LYS A 130 12.31 12.73 3.55
CA LYS A 130 12.01 12.29 2.17
C LYS A 130 12.50 10.86 1.93
N GLU A 131 13.71 10.55 2.34
CA GLU A 131 14.32 9.22 2.20
C GLU A 131 13.55 8.18 3.01
N LYS A 132 13.15 8.52 4.24
CA LYS A 132 12.32 7.66 5.09
C LYS A 132 10.95 7.40 4.48
N ALA A 133 10.27 8.43 3.97
CA ALA A 133 8.99 8.29 3.28
C ALA A 133 9.11 7.38 2.05
N LEU A 134 10.15 7.56 1.24
CA LEU A 134 10.43 6.71 0.09
C LEU A 134 10.68 5.25 0.50
N GLN A 135 11.39 5.01 1.60
CA GLN A 135 11.62 3.67 2.11
C GLN A 135 10.30 2.98 2.54
N TYR A 136 9.39 3.71 3.19
CA TYR A 136 8.03 3.21 3.47
C TYR A 136 7.30 2.78 2.20
N VAL A 137 7.32 3.63 1.18
CA VAL A 137 6.67 3.34 -0.11
C VAL A 137 7.27 2.08 -0.76
N LYS A 138 8.59 1.94 -0.80
CA LYS A 138 9.29 0.75 -1.31
C LYS A 138 8.91 -0.52 -0.55
N ASN A 139 8.85 -0.45 0.77
CA ASN A 139 8.48 -1.59 1.61
C ASN A 139 7.02 -2.01 1.38
N LEU A 140 6.11 -1.05 1.26
CA LEU A 140 4.70 -1.32 0.95
C LEU A 140 4.54 -1.95 -0.44
N CYS A 141 5.31 -1.51 -1.43
CA CYS A 141 5.35 -2.13 -2.76
C CYS A 141 5.84 -3.58 -2.68
N ALA A 142 6.91 -3.85 -1.95
CA ALA A 142 7.43 -5.21 -1.76
C ALA A 142 6.40 -6.15 -1.10
N LEU A 143 5.71 -5.68 -0.06
CA LEU A 143 4.65 -6.44 0.61
C LEU A 143 3.46 -6.70 -0.32
N SER A 144 3.07 -5.71 -1.14
CA SER A 144 1.99 -5.88 -2.13
C SER A 144 2.37 -6.87 -3.25
N ASP A 145 3.62 -6.88 -3.68
CA ASP A 145 4.16 -7.88 -4.61
C ASP A 145 4.08 -9.29 -4.02
N MET A 146 4.51 -9.47 -2.77
CA MET A 146 4.43 -10.75 -2.07
C MET A 146 2.99 -11.28 -2.00
N TYR A 147 2.05 -10.40 -1.64
CA TYR A 147 0.63 -10.75 -1.58
C TYR A 147 0.06 -11.16 -2.95
N HIS A 148 0.49 -10.50 -4.02
CA HIS A 148 0.01 -10.77 -5.39
C HIS A 148 0.61 -12.04 -5.99
N LYS A 149 1.90 -12.31 -5.78
CA LYS A 149 2.57 -13.52 -6.25
C LYS A 149 1.89 -14.79 -5.75
N GLU A 150 1.45 -14.79 -4.50
CA GLU A 150 0.72 -15.91 -3.89
C GLU A 150 -0.67 -16.15 -4.53
N LYS A 151 -1.21 -15.18 -5.26
CA LYS A 151 -2.50 -15.31 -5.96
C LYS A 151 -2.37 -16.05 -7.29
N HIS A 152 -1.20 -16.05 -7.90
CA HIS A 152 -0.92 -16.60 -9.22
C HIS A 152 0.07 -17.77 -9.24
N GLY A 153 0.58 -18.21 -8.08
CA GLY A 153 1.72 -19.12 -7.97
C GLY A 153 1.41 -20.61 -7.76
N PHE A 154 0.14 -21.03 -7.85
CA PHE A 154 -0.20 -22.47 -7.76
C PHE A 154 -1.39 -22.83 -8.65
#